data_80fce5092a26726c975803d744a1c6ad
#
_entry.id   80fce5092a26726c975803d744a1c6ad
#
_cell.length_a   1.000
_cell.length_b   1.000
_cell.length_c   1.000
_cell.angle_alpha   90.00
_cell.angle_beta   90.00
_cell.angle_gamma   90.00
#
_symmetry.space_group_name_H-M   'P 1'
#
loop_
_entity.id
_entity.type
_entity.pdbx_description
1 polymer ?
#
loop_
_entity_poly.entity_id
_entity_poly.type
_entity_poly.pdbx_seq_one_letter_code
_entity_poly.pdbx_strand_id
1 'polypeptide(L)'
;MNDVMQAVGVFFSYAVLAVFAQNAVFTRGLGVSRLVQLVGDERTSSGWFALLLCVTQVLVAPLAFYAGGFIAARPNPAQLRPLVFLACVAVVSLFEFIVLWAARGKRHGGQLLRILPLAAVNSGVLGTVLVERAQSFTLEQSMGFGLGSGLGYLLAVMLVTEADRRLRSEAIPEAFRGLPITLVYIGVLALAIYGFTGHSVIL
;
A
#
# COMPACT_ATOMS: atom_id res chain seq x y z
N MET A 1 26.81 15.37 -9.43
CA MET A 1 26.48 14.11 -10.12
C MET A 1 26.42 12.94 -9.13
N ASN A 2 27.35 12.87 -8.16
CA ASN A 2 27.32 11.81 -7.11
C ASN A 2 26.08 11.86 -6.23
N ASP A 3 25.62 13.04 -5.82
CA ASP A 3 24.46 13.21 -4.93
C ASP A 3 23.16 12.73 -5.59
N VAL A 4 22.97 13.00 -6.88
CA VAL A 4 21.80 12.53 -7.63
C VAL A 4 21.81 11.00 -7.76
N MET A 5 22.98 10.41 -8.08
CA MET A 5 23.11 8.95 -8.15
C MET A 5 22.86 8.29 -6.79
N GLN A 6 23.31 8.92 -5.72
CA GLN A 6 23.06 8.44 -4.37
C GLN A 6 21.55 8.50 -4.02
N ALA A 7 20.90 9.63 -4.30
CA ALA A 7 19.44 9.78 -4.07
C ALA A 7 18.62 8.75 -4.84
N VAL A 8 18.97 8.50 -6.11
CA VAL A 8 18.34 7.47 -6.95
C VAL A 8 18.59 6.08 -6.39
N GLY A 9 19.81 5.78 -5.93
CA GLY A 9 20.14 4.51 -5.29
C GLY A 9 19.32 4.27 -4.02
N VAL A 10 19.19 5.30 -3.17
CA VAL A 10 18.38 5.27 -1.95
C VAL A 10 16.90 5.03 -2.29
N PHE A 11 16.34 5.77 -3.25
CA PHE A 11 14.98 5.61 -3.71
C PHE A 11 14.67 4.16 -4.12
N PHE A 12 15.49 3.58 -5.01
CA PHE A 12 15.27 2.20 -5.47
C PHE A 12 15.48 1.16 -4.37
N SER A 13 16.44 1.36 -3.47
CA SER A 13 16.66 0.46 -2.34
C SER A 13 15.44 0.39 -1.42
N TYR A 14 14.84 1.54 -1.12
CA TYR A 14 13.61 1.59 -0.30
C TYR A 14 12.39 1.09 -1.05
N ALA A 15 12.32 1.26 -2.37
CA ALA A 15 11.27 0.65 -3.17
C ALA A 15 11.33 -0.88 -3.10
N VAL A 16 12.50 -1.48 -3.30
CA VAL A 16 12.70 -2.93 -3.20
C VAL A 16 12.43 -3.43 -1.78
N LEU A 17 12.90 -2.71 -0.76
CA LEU A 17 12.64 -3.02 0.65
C LEU A 17 11.12 -3.10 0.93
N ALA A 18 10.33 -2.15 0.43
CA ALA A 18 8.89 -2.09 0.63
C ALA A 18 8.12 -3.17 -0.15
N VAL A 19 8.64 -3.60 -1.32
CA VAL A 19 8.02 -4.69 -2.08
C VAL A 19 8.13 -6.03 -1.34
N PHE A 20 9.27 -6.32 -0.73
CA PHE A 20 9.57 -7.64 -0.15
C PHE A 20 9.65 -7.60 1.38
N ALA A 21 10.71 -7.05 1.94
CA ALA A 21 11.02 -7.18 3.36
C ALA A 21 10.06 -6.40 4.28
N GLN A 22 9.57 -5.26 3.83
CA GLN A 22 8.60 -4.45 4.57
C GLN A 22 7.27 -4.33 3.81
N ASN A 23 6.84 -5.42 3.19
CA ASN A 23 5.59 -5.45 2.47
C ASN A 23 4.40 -5.09 3.39
N ALA A 24 3.62 -4.08 2.99
CA ALA A 24 2.52 -3.57 3.80
C ALA A 24 1.48 -4.65 4.16
N VAL A 25 1.20 -5.58 3.24
CA VAL A 25 0.23 -6.66 3.42
C VAL A 25 0.80 -7.77 4.30
N PHE A 26 1.93 -8.36 3.91
CA PHE A 26 2.45 -9.57 4.53
C PHE A 26 3.17 -9.30 5.85
N THR A 27 3.87 -8.16 5.99
CA THR A 27 4.63 -7.87 7.20
C THR A 27 3.79 -7.13 8.26
N ARG A 28 2.79 -6.36 7.84
CA ARG A 28 2.02 -5.47 8.72
C ARG A 28 0.51 -5.69 8.70
N GLY A 29 0.00 -6.56 7.83
CA GLY A 29 -1.43 -6.80 7.69
C GLY A 29 -2.23 -5.63 7.12
N LEU A 30 -1.56 -4.61 6.55
CA LEU A 30 -2.21 -3.41 6.04
C LEU A 30 -2.90 -3.69 4.71
N GLY A 31 -4.15 -3.26 4.58
CA GLY A 31 -4.91 -3.40 3.35
C GLY A 31 -5.46 -4.81 3.08
N VAL A 32 -5.28 -5.78 3.98
CA VAL A 32 -5.75 -7.18 3.82
C VAL A 32 -7.25 -7.25 3.53
N SER A 33 -8.06 -6.46 4.21
CA SER A 33 -9.51 -6.40 4.00
C SER A 33 -9.87 -6.06 2.54
N ARG A 34 -9.18 -5.09 1.95
CA ARG A 34 -9.36 -4.73 0.54
C ARG A 34 -8.79 -5.76 -0.42
N LEU A 35 -7.66 -6.36 -0.07
CA LEU A 35 -7.05 -7.43 -0.86
C LEU A 35 -8.02 -8.60 -1.03
N VAL A 36 -8.64 -9.06 0.06
CA VAL A 36 -9.61 -10.16 0.01
C VAL A 36 -10.85 -9.78 -0.81
N GLN A 37 -11.34 -8.54 -0.71
CA GLN A 37 -12.45 -8.07 -1.53
C GLN A 37 -12.09 -8.06 -3.02
N LEU A 38 -10.87 -7.63 -3.39
CA LEU A 38 -10.40 -7.60 -4.77
C LEU A 38 -10.24 -8.99 -5.38
N VAL A 39 -9.79 -9.95 -4.59
CA VAL A 39 -9.63 -11.35 -5.04
C VAL A 39 -10.98 -11.98 -5.39
N GLY A 40 -12.06 -11.57 -4.68
CA GLY A 40 -13.43 -12.03 -4.94
C GLY A 40 -14.19 -11.25 -6.02
N ASP A 41 -13.67 -10.10 -6.46
CA ASP A 41 -14.36 -9.19 -7.40
C ASP A 41 -13.77 -9.24 -8.81
N GLU A 42 -14.39 -10.03 -9.67
CA GLU A 42 -13.99 -10.12 -11.10
C GLU A 42 -14.21 -8.80 -11.88
N ARG A 43 -15.00 -7.86 -11.35
CA ARG A 43 -15.32 -6.60 -12.03
C ARG A 43 -14.27 -5.52 -11.84
N THR A 44 -13.51 -5.60 -10.75
CA THR A 44 -12.47 -4.64 -10.44
C THR A 44 -11.12 -5.14 -10.96
N SER A 45 -10.55 -4.43 -11.94
CA SER A 45 -9.21 -4.75 -12.44
C SER A 45 -8.16 -4.49 -11.37
N SER A 46 -7.56 -5.55 -10.84
CA SER A 46 -6.49 -5.50 -9.83
C SER A 46 -5.30 -4.65 -10.27
N GLY A 47 -4.98 -4.64 -11.58
CA GLY A 47 -3.89 -3.82 -12.13
C GLY A 47 -4.20 -2.32 -12.05
N TRP A 48 -5.40 -1.88 -12.42
CA TRP A 48 -5.79 -0.47 -12.28
C TRP A 48 -5.90 -0.02 -10.84
N PHE A 49 -6.38 -0.90 -9.96
CA PHE A 49 -6.40 -0.63 -8.52
C PHE A 49 -4.98 -0.41 -7.98
N ALA A 50 -4.05 -1.32 -8.29
CA ALA A 50 -2.67 -1.22 -7.84
C ALA A 50 -1.97 0.02 -8.42
N LEU A 51 -2.23 0.36 -9.67
CA LEU A 51 -1.68 1.57 -10.29
C LEU A 51 -2.17 2.83 -9.56
N LEU A 52 -3.45 2.95 -9.28
CA LEU A 52 -3.99 4.07 -8.50
C LEU A 52 -3.38 4.10 -7.09
N LEU A 53 -3.28 2.94 -6.43
CA LEU A 53 -2.67 2.84 -5.11
C LEU A 53 -1.20 3.33 -5.13
N CYS A 54 -0.40 2.93 -6.14
CA CYS A 54 0.97 3.42 -6.31
C CYS A 54 1.01 4.94 -6.50
N VAL A 55 0.15 5.48 -7.37
CA VAL A 55 0.09 6.92 -7.63
C VAL A 55 -0.28 7.67 -6.37
N THR A 56 -1.34 7.24 -5.66
CA THR A 56 -1.76 7.84 -4.39
C THR A 56 -0.62 7.85 -3.37
N GLN A 57 0.08 6.73 -3.19
CA GLN A 57 1.18 6.64 -2.22
C GLN A 57 2.36 7.55 -2.57
N VAL A 58 2.77 7.58 -3.84
CA VAL A 58 3.85 8.45 -4.31
C VAL A 58 3.50 9.93 -4.15
N LEU A 59 2.24 10.31 -4.35
CA LEU A 59 1.78 11.69 -4.17
C LEU A 59 1.62 12.06 -2.69
N VAL A 60 1.16 11.14 -1.85
CA VAL A 60 0.98 11.38 -0.42
C VAL A 60 2.32 11.48 0.31
N ALA A 61 3.35 10.72 -0.07
CA ALA A 61 4.65 10.68 0.60
C ALA A 61 5.29 12.08 0.78
N PRO A 62 5.48 12.92 -0.27
CA PRO A 62 6.05 14.24 -0.09
C PRO A 62 5.15 15.17 0.75
N LEU A 63 3.83 15.11 0.54
CA LEU A 63 2.90 15.94 1.31
C LEU A 63 2.94 15.60 2.80
N ALA A 64 2.96 14.33 3.15
CA ALA A 64 3.08 13.84 4.51
C ALA A 64 4.46 14.13 5.11
N PHE A 65 5.53 14.11 4.29
CA PHE A 65 6.87 14.50 4.72
C PHE A 65 6.89 15.94 5.24
N TYR A 66 6.43 16.91 4.46
CA TYR A 66 6.39 18.31 4.86
C TYR A 66 5.38 18.57 5.99
N ALA A 67 4.21 17.96 5.95
CA ALA A 67 3.22 18.03 7.01
C ALA A 67 3.77 17.50 8.35
N GLY A 68 4.53 16.42 8.32
CA GLY A 68 5.19 15.84 9.49
C GLY A 68 6.20 16.79 10.13
N GLY A 69 6.97 17.53 9.34
CA GLY A 69 7.87 18.57 9.82
C GLY A 69 7.11 19.73 10.52
N PHE A 70 5.99 20.14 9.93
CA PHE A 70 5.15 21.18 10.52
C PHE A 70 4.49 20.75 11.85
N ILE A 71 4.06 19.50 11.95
CA ILE A 71 3.45 18.96 13.18
C ILE A 71 4.49 18.83 14.31
N ALA A 72 5.73 18.49 13.98
CA ALA A 72 6.79 18.28 14.97
C ALA A 72 7.02 19.52 15.86
N ALA A 73 6.72 20.73 15.36
CA ALA A 73 6.82 21.98 16.09
C ALA A 73 5.59 22.30 16.99
N ARG A 74 4.57 21.43 17.01
CA ARG A 74 3.33 21.67 17.77
C ARG A 74 3.32 20.96 19.12
N PRO A 75 2.58 21.50 20.13
CA PRO A 75 2.30 20.77 21.36
C PRO A 75 1.47 19.53 21.02
N ASN A 76 1.82 18.37 21.57
CA ASN A 76 1.18 17.06 21.34
C ASN A 76 1.24 16.53 19.87
N PRO A 77 2.44 16.43 19.26
CA PRO A 77 2.57 16.00 17.88
C PRO A 77 2.05 14.57 17.63
N ALA A 78 2.12 13.69 18.62
CA ALA A 78 1.68 12.31 18.51
C ALA A 78 0.17 12.17 18.24
N GLN A 79 -0.66 13.02 18.86
CA GLN A 79 -2.11 12.99 18.68
C GLN A 79 -2.54 13.60 17.33
N LEU A 80 -1.78 14.57 16.83
CA LEU A 80 -2.09 15.27 15.58
C LEU A 80 -1.68 14.44 14.34
N ARG A 81 -0.67 13.58 14.45
CA ARG A 81 -0.12 12.81 13.32
C ARG A 81 -1.18 12.04 12.53
N PRO A 82 -2.01 11.16 13.12
CA PRO A 82 -2.98 10.37 12.35
C PRO A 82 -3.98 11.25 11.60
N LEU A 83 -4.45 12.32 12.26
CA LEU A 83 -5.45 13.22 11.69
C LEU A 83 -4.91 14.03 10.52
N VAL A 84 -3.69 14.57 10.65
CA VAL A 84 -3.06 15.33 9.57
C VAL A 84 -2.67 14.45 8.40
N PHE A 85 -2.18 13.23 8.64
CA PHE A 85 -1.86 12.31 7.55
C PHE A 85 -3.12 11.80 6.86
N LEU A 86 -4.21 11.59 7.58
CA LEU A 86 -5.51 11.32 6.97
C LEU A 86 -5.97 12.49 6.08
N ALA A 87 -5.76 13.74 6.54
CA ALA A 87 -6.05 14.92 5.73
C ALA A 87 -5.17 14.99 4.47
N CYS A 88 -3.87 14.65 4.57
CA CYS A 88 -2.98 14.55 3.40
C CYS A 88 -3.50 13.53 2.38
N VAL A 89 -3.88 12.34 2.84
CA VAL A 89 -4.49 11.31 1.97
C VAL A 89 -5.76 11.82 1.33
N ALA A 90 -6.64 12.49 2.09
CA ALA A 90 -7.88 13.05 1.57
C ALA A 90 -7.66 14.13 0.51
N VAL A 91 -6.68 15.02 0.72
CA VAL A 91 -6.33 16.08 -0.25
C VAL A 91 -5.80 15.47 -1.56
N VAL A 92 -4.89 14.50 -1.48
CA VAL A 92 -4.38 13.80 -2.67
C VAL A 92 -5.48 13.06 -3.38
N SER A 93 -6.35 12.34 -2.65
CA SER A 93 -7.48 11.61 -3.23
C SER A 93 -8.48 12.54 -3.93
N LEU A 94 -8.72 13.72 -3.36
CA LEU A 94 -9.56 14.74 -3.98
C LEU A 94 -8.92 15.29 -5.27
N PHE A 95 -7.61 15.52 -5.25
CA PHE A 95 -6.86 15.94 -6.44
C PHE A 95 -6.95 14.88 -7.55
N GLU A 96 -6.68 13.63 -7.23
CA GLU A 96 -6.81 12.50 -8.16
C GLU A 96 -8.24 12.38 -8.70
N PHE A 97 -9.26 12.57 -7.85
CA PHE A 97 -10.65 12.57 -8.26
C PHE A 97 -10.94 13.65 -9.30
N ILE A 98 -10.48 14.89 -9.07
CA ILE A 98 -10.67 16.00 -10.01
C ILE A 98 -10.00 15.70 -11.36
N VAL A 99 -8.75 15.18 -11.34
CA VAL A 99 -8.01 14.82 -12.55
C VAL A 99 -8.73 13.72 -13.33
N LEU A 100 -9.16 12.66 -12.65
CA LEU A 100 -9.87 11.56 -13.29
C LEU A 100 -11.28 11.96 -13.77
N TRP A 101 -11.94 12.85 -13.04
CA TRP A 101 -13.23 13.40 -13.46
C TRP A 101 -13.11 14.22 -14.74
N ALA A 102 -12.06 15.04 -14.86
CA ALA A 102 -11.75 15.76 -16.10
C ALA A 102 -11.41 14.81 -17.26
N ALA A 103 -10.78 13.67 -16.95
CA ALA A 103 -10.40 12.63 -17.90
C ALA A 103 -11.51 11.59 -18.17
N ARG A 104 -12.70 11.72 -17.60
CA ARG A 104 -13.79 10.72 -17.66
C ARG A 104 -14.23 10.34 -19.09
N GLY A 105 -14.05 11.24 -20.05
CA GLY A 105 -14.35 11.00 -21.47
C GLY A 105 -13.33 10.12 -22.20
N LYS A 106 -12.19 9.81 -21.58
CA LYS A 106 -11.17 8.92 -22.14
C LYS A 106 -11.50 7.44 -21.88
N ARG A 107 -10.90 6.54 -22.69
CA ARG A 107 -11.17 5.09 -22.72
C ARG A 107 -11.28 4.39 -21.36
N HIS A 108 -10.49 4.81 -20.37
CA HIS A 108 -10.44 4.18 -19.05
C HIS A 108 -10.85 5.11 -17.88
N GLY A 109 -11.13 6.40 -18.15
CA GLY A 109 -11.39 7.40 -17.11
C GLY A 109 -12.56 7.06 -16.19
N GLY A 110 -13.66 6.56 -16.75
CA GLY A 110 -14.83 6.15 -15.96
C GLY A 110 -14.60 4.94 -15.07
N GLN A 111 -13.76 4.00 -15.51
CA GLN A 111 -13.38 2.82 -14.71
C GLN A 111 -12.46 3.23 -13.55
N LEU A 112 -11.45 4.03 -13.82
CA LEU A 112 -10.52 4.54 -12.81
C LEU A 112 -11.25 5.36 -11.74
N LEU A 113 -12.21 6.18 -12.13
CA LEU A 113 -13.00 6.98 -11.20
C LEU A 113 -13.81 6.14 -10.20
N ARG A 114 -14.29 4.95 -10.63
CA ARG A 114 -14.99 4.01 -9.73
C ARG A 114 -14.04 3.30 -8.77
N ILE A 115 -12.81 3.04 -9.20
CA ILE A 115 -11.81 2.31 -8.42
C ILE A 115 -11.11 3.25 -7.41
N LEU A 116 -10.99 4.54 -7.73
CA LEU A 116 -10.25 5.51 -6.93
C LEU A 116 -10.63 5.52 -5.43
N PRO A 117 -11.92 5.58 -5.01
CA PRO A 117 -12.27 5.57 -3.60
C PRO A 117 -11.79 4.29 -2.87
N LEU A 118 -11.77 3.16 -3.58
CA LEU A 118 -11.32 1.89 -3.05
C LEU A 118 -9.79 1.85 -2.85
N ALA A 119 -9.04 2.49 -3.75
CA ALA A 119 -7.58 2.57 -3.68
C ALA A 119 -7.12 3.63 -2.66
N ALA A 120 -7.70 4.83 -2.71
CA ALA A 120 -7.30 5.96 -1.90
C ALA A 120 -7.68 5.79 -0.41
N VAL A 121 -8.92 5.35 -0.13
CA VAL A 121 -9.38 5.07 1.24
C VAL A 121 -9.00 3.63 1.63
N ASN A 122 -7.73 3.34 1.59
CA ASN A 122 -7.15 2.05 1.96
C ASN A 122 -6.25 2.21 3.19
N SER A 123 -6.42 1.32 4.18
CA SER A 123 -5.55 1.29 5.36
C SER A 123 -4.06 1.10 5.00
N GLY A 124 -3.76 0.52 3.82
CA GLY A 124 -2.42 0.43 3.28
C GLY A 124 -1.78 1.80 3.04
N VAL A 125 -2.51 2.76 2.46
CA VAL A 125 -2.00 4.11 2.18
C VAL A 125 -1.67 4.86 3.48
N LEU A 126 -2.64 4.94 4.40
CA LEU A 126 -2.42 5.61 5.67
C LEU A 126 -1.34 4.93 6.51
N GLY A 127 -1.37 3.59 6.54
CA GLY A 127 -0.39 2.80 7.29
C GLY A 127 1.03 2.99 6.75
N THR A 128 1.23 3.04 5.43
CA THR A 128 2.52 3.31 4.80
C THR A 128 3.08 4.67 5.25
N VAL A 129 2.27 5.73 5.18
CA VAL A 129 2.67 7.07 5.64
C VAL A 129 3.05 7.10 7.13
N LEU A 130 2.28 6.41 7.97
CA LEU A 130 2.59 6.31 9.40
C LEU A 130 3.93 5.59 9.65
N VAL A 131 4.21 4.54 8.88
CA VAL A 131 5.48 3.81 8.93
C VAL A 131 6.65 4.70 8.53
N GLU A 132 6.55 5.40 7.39
CA GLU A 132 7.56 6.31 6.87
C GLU A 132 7.93 7.37 7.92
N ARG A 133 6.93 7.90 8.61
CA ARG A 133 7.14 8.92 9.64
C ARG A 133 7.63 8.34 10.97
N ALA A 134 7.20 7.13 11.34
CA ALA A 134 7.71 6.45 12.53
C ALA A 134 9.19 6.09 12.39
N GLN A 135 9.64 5.76 11.19
CA GLN A 135 11.04 5.43 10.89
C GLN A 135 11.88 6.66 10.49
N SER A 136 11.29 7.87 10.54
CA SER A 136 11.98 9.14 10.22
C SER A 136 12.64 9.14 8.83
N PHE A 137 11.97 8.58 7.82
CA PHE A 137 12.48 8.53 6.46
C PHE A 137 12.73 9.92 5.87
N THR A 138 13.77 10.02 5.04
CA THR A 138 14.00 11.20 4.18
C THR A 138 12.98 11.24 3.05
N LEU A 139 12.96 12.31 2.28
CA LEU A 139 12.01 12.46 1.17
C LEU A 139 12.19 11.36 0.12
N GLU A 140 13.44 11.08 -0.27
CA GLU A 140 13.77 10.06 -1.27
C GLU A 140 13.39 8.65 -0.78
N GLN A 141 13.65 8.37 0.50
CA GLN A 141 13.26 7.13 1.14
C GLN A 141 11.75 6.96 1.18
N SER A 142 11.00 8.01 1.55
CA SER A 142 9.54 7.99 1.61
C SER A 142 8.92 7.79 0.22
N MET A 143 9.43 8.49 -0.81
CA MET A 143 8.94 8.32 -2.18
C MET A 143 9.22 6.91 -2.71
N GLY A 144 10.42 6.39 -2.48
CA GLY A 144 10.78 5.02 -2.85
C GLY A 144 9.93 3.99 -2.11
N PHE A 145 9.75 4.16 -0.82
CA PHE A 145 8.94 3.28 0.02
C PHE A 145 7.46 3.31 -0.37
N GLY A 146 6.90 4.48 -0.67
CA GLY A 146 5.53 4.63 -1.17
C GLY A 146 5.31 3.89 -2.50
N LEU A 147 6.20 4.08 -3.48
CA LEU A 147 6.15 3.33 -4.74
C LEU A 147 6.25 1.83 -4.51
N GLY A 148 7.23 1.40 -3.73
CA GLY A 148 7.46 -0.01 -3.41
C GLY A 148 6.30 -0.64 -2.66
N SER A 149 5.66 0.09 -1.75
CA SER A 149 4.46 -0.38 -1.03
C SER A 149 3.28 -0.64 -1.96
N GLY A 150 3.06 0.23 -2.96
CA GLY A 150 2.04 0.01 -3.99
C GLY A 150 2.34 -1.21 -4.88
N LEU A 151 3.58 -1.36 -5.32
CA LEU A 151 4.03 -2.54 -6.08
C LEU A 151 3.97 -3.81 -5.23
N GLY A 152 4.33 -3.74 -3.96
CA GLY A 152 4.22 -4.84 -3.01
C GLY A 152 2.77 -5.26 -2.78
N TYR A 153 1.85 -4.30 -2.78
CA TYR A 153 0.41 -4.59 -2.73
C TYR A 153 -0.07 -5.32 -3.99
N LEU A 154 0.39 -4.89 -5.18
CA LEU A 154 0.09 -5.60 -6.43
C LEU A 154 0.60 -7.04 -6.37
N LEU A 155 1.84 -7.24 -5.92
CA LEU A 155 2.41 -8.58 -5.74
C LEU A 155 1.52 -9.42 -4.81
N ALA A 156 1.08 -8.87 -3.68
CA ALA A 156 0.19 -9.56 -2.75
C ALA A 156 -1.14 -9.94 -3.41
N VAL A 157 -1.78 -9.02 -4.15
CA VAL A 157 -3.02 -9.29 -4.89
C VAL A 157 -2.81 -10.43 -5.90
N MET A 158 -1.72 -10.40 -6.67
CA MET A 158 -1.43 -11.44 -7.67
C MET A 158 -1.25 -12.82 -7.02
N LEU A 159 -0.46 -12.90 -5.95
CA LEU A 159 -0.20 -14.15 -5.23
C LEU A 159 -1.49 -14.73 -4.63
N VAL A 160 -2.29 -13.89 -3.98
CA VAL A 160 -3.52 -14.35 -3.32
C VAL A 160 -4.61 -14.69 -4.35
N THR A 161 -4.70 -13.96 -5.46
CA THR A 161 -5.64 -14.28 -6.55
C THR A 161 -5.32 -15.64 -7.20
N GLU A 162 -4.03 -15.91 -7.46
CA GLU A 162 -3.62 -17.20 -8.02
C GLU A 162 -3.88 -18.35 -7.03
N ALA A 163 -3.66 -18.11 -5.75
CA ALA A 163 -3.95 -19.09 -4.72
C ALA A 163 -5.46 -19.34 -4.58
N ASP A 164 -6.30 -18.31 -4.60
CA ASP A 164 -7.75 -18.45 -4.46
C ASP A 164 -8.33 -19.38 -5.51
N ARG A 165 -7.83 -19.33 -6.75
CA ARG A 165 -8.22 -20.25 -7.82
C ARG A 165 -7.97 -21.71 -7.46
N ARG A 166 -6.87 -21.99 -6.74
CA ARG A 166 -6.49 -23.36 -6.32
C ARG A 166 -7.19 -23.76 -5.02
N LEU A 167 -7.48 -22.81 -4.15
CA LEU A 167 -8.13 -23.01 -2.87
C LEU A 167 -9.66 -23.21 -2.97
N ARG A 168 -10.24 -23.10 -4.15
CA ARG A 168 -11.66 -23.46 -4.42
C ARG A 168 -11.89 -24.96 -4.62
N SER A 169 -10.94 -25.82 -4.24
CA SER A 169 -11.02 -27.27 -4.35
C SER A 169 -12.07 -27.86 -3.39
N GLU A 170 -12.78 -28.89 -3.84
CA GLU A 170 -13.73 -29.67 -3.03
C GLU A 170 -13.06 -30.44 -1.87
N ALA A 171 -11.74 -30.64 -1.94
CA ALA A 171 -10.97 -31.26 -0.86
C ALA A 171 -10.91 -30.41 0.44
N ILE A 172 -11.27 -29.12 0.35
CA ILE A 172 -11.29 -28.25 1.53
C ILE A 172 -12.64 -28.40 2.26
N PRO A 173 -12.62 -28.65 3.57
CA PRO A 173 -13.86 -28.70 4.37
C PRO A 173 -14.68 -27.42 4.24
N GLU A 174 -16.00 -27.55 4.16
CA GLU A 174 -16.91 -26.41 3.92
C GLU A 174 -16.71 -25.25 4.89
N ALA A 175 -16.43 -25.54 6.17
CA ALA A 175 -16.18 -24.53 7.20
C ALA A 175 -14.97 -23.62 6.92
N PHE A 176 -14.00 -24.09 6.08
CA PHE A 176 -12.80 -23.33 5.74
C PHE A 176 -12.85 -22.73 4.33
N ARG A 177 -13.85 -23.06 3.52
CA ARG A 177 -13.95 -22.53 2.14
C ARG A 177 -14.16 -21.02 2.13
N GLY A 178 -13.55 -20.34 1.14
CA GLY A 178 -13.68 -18.90 0.93
C GLY A 178 -12.75 -18.09 1.83
N LEU A 179 -13.31 -17.13 2.55
CA LEU A 179 -12.54 -16.17 3.36
C LEU A 179 -11.58 -16.83 4.37
N PRO A 180 -11.98 -17.85 5.16
CA PRO A 180 -11.08 -18.43 6.16
C PRO A 180 -9.79 -19.00 5.55
N ILE A 181 -9.89 -19.78 4.49
CA ILE A 181 -8.71 -20.39 3.85
C ILE A 181 -7.82 -19.34 3.18
N THR A 182 -8.41 -18.28 2.61
CA THR A 182 -7.66 -17.17 2.03
C THR A 182 -6.84 -16.44 3.10
N LEU A 183 -7.41 -16.20 4.28
CA LEU A 183 -6.69 -15.60 5.40
C LEU A 183 -5.58 -16.50 5.94
N VAL A 184 -5.81 -17.80 6.04
CA VAL A 184 -4.77 -18.79 6.41
C VAL A 184 -3.63 -18.74 5.40
N TYR A 185 -3.93 -18.70 4.10
CA TYR A 185 -2.92 -18.61 3.05
C TYR A 185 -2.09 -17.32 3.14
N ILE A 186 -2.74 -16.16 3.35
CA ILE A 186 -2.05 -14.89 3.57
C ILE A 186 -1.12 -14.99 4.79
N GLY A 187 -1.57 -15.63 5.87
CA GLY A 187 -0.76 -15.87 7.07
C GLY A 187 0.46 -16.75 6.78
N VAL A 188 0.30 -17.81 6.00
CA VAL A 188 1.42 -18.69 5.58
C VAL A 188 2.44 -17.92 4.74
N LEU A 189 1.97 -17.08 3.78
CA LEU A 189 2.87 -16.22 3.00
C LEU A 189 3.59 -15.19 3.89
N ALA A 190 2.89 -14.61 4.84
CA ALA A 190 3.48 -13.68 5.80
C ALA A 190 4.61 -14.35 6.60
N LEU A 191 4.40 -15.57 7.10
CA LEU A 191 5.41 -16.35 7.80
C LEU A 191 6.60 -16.72 6.90
N ALA A 192 6.34 -17.08 5.65
CA ALA A 192 7.40 -17.39 4.68
C ALA A 192 8.27 -16.16 4.39
N ILE A 193 7.66 -15.00 4.15
CA ILE A 193 8.38 -13.73 3.93
C ILE A 193 9.17 -13.35 5.19
N TYR A 194 8.56 -13.48 6.37
CA TYR A 194 9.22 -13.22 7.64
C TYR A 194 10.44 -14.12 7.85
N GLY A 195 10.32 -15.42 7.57
CA GLY A 195 11.44 -16.35 7.63
C GLY A 195 12.57 -16.02 6.65
N PHE A 196 12.23 -15.47 5.47
CA PHE A 196 13.19 -15.11 4.44
C PHE A 196 13.93 -13.79 4.75
N THR A 197 13.24 -12.81 5.32
CA THR A 197 13.81 -11.48 5.60
C THR A 197 14.57 -11.44 6.92
N GLY A 198 14.37 -12.42 7.80
CA GLY A 198 14.91 -12.44 9.15
C GLY A 198 14.23 -11.41 10.06
N HIS A 199 14.24 -11.68 11.36
CA HIS A 199 13.84 -10.72 12.37
C HIS A 199 15.06 -10.29 13.15
N SER A 200 15.40 -9.01 13.11
CA SER A 200 16.30 -8.44 14.11
C SER A 200 15.52 -8.36 15.43
N VAL A 201 15.63 -9.38 16.25
CA VAL A 201 15.22 -9.28 17.66
C VAL A 201 16.16 -8.26 18.28
N ILE A 202 15.68 -7.04 18.48
CA ILE A 202 16.34 -6.09 19.38
C ILE A 202 15.99 -6.60 20.78
N LEU A 203 16.92 -7.36 21.37
CA LEU A 203 16.93 -7.71 22.78
C LEU A 203 17.28 -6.49 23.62
#